data_3521a3aa13095a51a4acc031992bac0f
#
_entry.id   3521a3aa13095a51a4acc031992bac0f
#
_cell.length_a   1.000
_cell.length_b   1.000
_cell.length_c   1.000
_cell.angle_alpha   90.00
_cell.angle_beta   90.00
_cell.angle_gamma   90.00
#
_symmetry.space_group_name_H-M   'P 1'
#
loop_
_entity.id
_entity.type
_entity.pdbx_description
1 polymer ?
#
loop_
_entity_poly.entity_id
_entity_poly.type
_entity_poly.pdbx_seq_one_letter_code
_entity_poly.pdbx_strand_id
1 'polypeptide(L)'
;MALVTYYSLYAVLYLLGTVMLTSLVYALVRTYNEREECLEGVTLGMLKPLLFRNVRRVFLIMIIGVLLVLFVGLIFVLIAAVIPFMAIAFLFVLLVVVVSVPLAIWAPVYLFEDIYIIDALKKAYRLGFATWGGIVLISIVMGFIAAILQGVTMIPWYIGTIVKYIFAMTDAGGGA
;
A
#
# COMPACT_ATOMS: atom_id res chain seq x y z
N MET A 1 -13.00 16.06 20.71
CA MET A 1 -13.52 14.71 20.48
C MET A 1 -13.97 14.48 19.03
N ALA A 2 -14.79 15.33 18.41
CA ALA A 2 -15.28 15.14 17.02
C ALA A 2 -14.18 14.91 15.95
N LEU A 3 -13.05 15.61 16.03
CA LEU A 3 -11.93 15.46 15.10
C LEU A 3 -11.29 14.06 15.16
N VAL A 4 -11.06 13.55 16.36
CA VAL A 4 -10.47 12.23 16.57
C VAL A 4 -11.40 11.13 16.04
N THR A 5 -12.71 11.26 16.30
CA THR A 5 -13.73 10.32 15.79
C THR A 5 -13.80 10.36 14.25
N TYR A 6 -13.71 11.54 13.65
CA TYR A 6 -13.68 11.69 12.19
C TYR A 6 -12.46 11.01 11.56
N TYR A 7 -11.25 11.27 12.08
CA TYR A 7 -10.03 10.66 11.55
C TYR A 7 -9.98 9.15 11.78
N SER A 8 -10.47 8.65 12.92
CA SER A 8 -10.54 7.21 13.18
C SER A 8 -11.51 6.50 12.24
N LEU A 9 -12.69 7.09 11.98
CA LEU A 9 -13.66 6.55 11.03
C LEU A 9 -13.08 6.54 9.60
N TYR A 10 -12.44 7.62 9.19
CA TYR A 10 -11.78 7.72 7.89
C TYR A 10 -10.67 6.64 7.74
N ALA A 11 -9.82 6.48 8.75
CA ALA A 11 -8.77 5.48 8.75
C ALA A 11 -9.32 4.05 8.63
N VAL A 12 -10.40 3.72 9.37
CA VAL A 12 -11.07 2.42 9.28
C VAL A 12 -11.66 2.18 7.89
N LEU A 13 -12.38 3.15 7.33
CA LEU A 13 -12.95 3.04 5.98
C LEU A 13 -11.86 2.89 4.91
N TYR A 14 -10.80 3.66 5.01
CA TYR A 14 -9.64 3.57 4.11
C TYR A 14 -8.99 2.19 4.17
N LEU A 15 -8.79 1.67 5.38
CA LEU A 15 -8.18 0.36 5.61
C LEU A 15 -9.06 -0.77 5.05
N LEU A 16 -10.37 -0.73 5.31
CA LEU A 16 -11.34 -1.68 4.75
C LEU A 16 -11.36 -1.63 3.22
N GLY A 17 -11.40 -0.43 2.64
CA GLY A 17 -11.35 -0.24 1.19
C GLY A 17 -10.08 -0.82 0.57
N THR A 18 -8.92 -0.55 1.17
CA THR A 18 -7.64 -1.07 0.71
C THR A 18 -7.58 -2.61 0.77
N VAL A 19 -8.04 -3.21 1.87
CA VAL A 19 -8.09 -4.68 2.03
C VAL A 19 -9.01 -5.30 0.98
N MET A 20 -10.20 -4.73 0.76
CA MET A 20 -11.15 -5.24 -0.22
C MET A 20 -10.63 -5.13 -1.64
N LEU A 21 -10.08 -3.97 -2.03
CA LEU A 21 -9.51 -3.76 -3.36
C LEU A 21 -8.32 -4.71 -3.61
N THR A 22 -7.39 -4.78 -2.67
CA THR A 22 -6.23 -5.68 -2.78
C THR A 22 -6.68 -7.13 -2.92
N SER A 23 -7.63 -7.57 -2.09
CA SER A 23 -8.17 -8.94 -2.13
C SER A 23 -8.86 -9.24 -3.45
N LEU A 24 -9.59 -8.27 -4.02
CA LEU A 24 -10.25 -8.41 -5.31
C LEU A 24 -9.24 -8.52 -6.46
N VAL A 25 -8.23 -7.66 -6.48
CA VAL A 25 -7.16 -7.71 -7.49
C VAL A 25 -6.47 -9.07 -7.48
N TYR A 26 -6.08 -9.57 -6.30
CA TYR A 26 -5.45 -10.89 -6.21
C TYR A 26 -6.40 -12.04 -6.59
N ALA A 27 -7.70 -11.94 -6.27
CA ALA A 27 -8.67 -12.93 -6.71
C ALA A 27 -8.82 -12.95 -8.25
N LEU A 28 -8.87 -11.77 -8.88
CA LEU A 28 -8.93 -11.64 -10.34
C LEU A 28 -7.68 -12.17 -11.02
N VAL A 29 -6.48 -11.78 -10.55
CA VAL A 29 -5.22 -12.26 -11.13
C VAL A 29 -5.08 -13.77 -10.99
N ARG A 30 -5.49 -14.34 -9.86
CA ARG A 30 -5.48 -15.79 -9.66
C ARG A 30 -6.44 -16.47 -10.62
N THR A 31 -7.67 -15.99 -10.75
CA THR A 31 -8.67 -16.55 -11.67
C THR A 31 -8.20 -16.47 -13.13
N TYR A 32 -7.56 -15.36 -13.50
CA TYR A 32 -6.96 -15.19 -14.82
C TYR A 32 -5.88 -16.23 -15.12
N ASN A 33 -5.02 -16.53 -14.14
CA ASN A 33 -3.94 -17.49 -14.34
C ASN A 33 -4.38 -18.97 -14.27
N GLU A 34 -5.48 -19.26 -13.57
CA GLU A 34 -5.99 -20.64 -13.40
C GLU A 34 -6.98 -21.08 -14.51
N ARG A 35 -7.52 -20.13 -15.31
CA ARG A 35 -8.51 -20.42 -16.35
C ARG A 35 -7.94 -20.20 -17.74
N GLU A 36 -8.22 -21.15 -18.66
CA GLU A 36 -7.85 -21.02 -20.08
C GLU A 36 -8.62 -19.89 -20.78
N GLU A 37 -9.87 -19.65 -20.37
CA GLU A 37 -10.73 -18.57 -20.89
C GLU A 37 -10.45 -17.20 -20.25
N CYS A 38 -9.37 -17.06 -19.48
CA CYS A 38 -9.00 -15.83 -18.77
C CYS A 38 -10.14 -15.30 -17.87
N LEU A 39 -10.73 -14.14 -18.21
CA LEU A 39 -11.81 -13.53 -17.43
C LEU A 39 -13.19 -13.62 -18.10
N GLU A 40 -13.32 -14.29 -19.25
CA GLU A 40 -14.62 -14.43 -19.91
C GLU A 40 -15.61 -15.23 -19.03
N GLY A 41 -16.82 -14.69 -18.87
CA GLY A 41 -17.89 -15.30 -18.09
C GLY A 41 -17.66 -15.31 -16.57
N VAL A 42 -16.65 -14.60 -16.05
CA VAL A 42 -16.40 -14.50 -14.60
C VAL A 42 -17.45 -13.62 -13.94
N THR A 43 -18.22 -14.21 -13.03
CA THR A 43 -19.20 -13.49 -12.20
C THR A 43 -18.65 -13.21 -10.80
N LEU A 44 -19.16 -12.17 -10.16
CA LEU A 44 -18.80 -11.85 -8.76
C LEU A 44 -19.12 -13.01 -7.80
N GLY A 45 -20.12 -13.82 -8.12
CA GLY A 45 -20.48 -15.01 -7.34
C GLY A 45 -19.36 -16.06 -7.29
N MET A 46 -18.64 -16.25 -8.40
CA MET A 46 -17.50 -17.17 -8.48
C MET A 46 -16.28 -16.65 -7.71
N LEU A 47 -16.08 -15.33 -7.71
CA LEU A 47 -14.97 -14.69 -6.99
C LEU A 47 -15.18 -14.61 -5.48
N LYS A 48 -16.44 -14.65 -5.01
CA LYS A 48 -16.80 -14.48 -3.60
C LYS A 48 -16.03 -15.39 -2.63
N PRO A 49 -15.91 -16.70 -2.81
CA PRO A 49 -15.16 -17.56 -1.89
C PRO A 49 -13.67 -17.25 -1.86
N LEU A 50 -13.07 -16.96 -3.03
CA LEU A 50 -11.67 -16.54 -3.13
C LEU A 50 -11.43 -15.18 -2.48
N LEU A 51 -12.35 -14.24 -2.68
CA LEU A 51 -12.30 -12.91 -2.09
C LEU A 51 -12.29 -12.98 -0.56
N PHE A 52 -13.20 -13.71 0.07
CA PHE A 52 -13.25 -13.82 1.53
C PHE A 52 -12.00 -14.51 2.11
N ARG A 53 -11.48 -15.53 1.43
CA ARG A 53 -10.21 -16.16 1.81
C ARG A 53 -9.06 -15.16 1.75
N ASN A 54 -8.99 -14.38 0.69
CA ASN A 54 -7.95 -13.39 0.48
C ASN A 54 -8.08 -12.21 1.46
N VAL A 55 -9.29 -11.74 1.77
CA VAL A 55 -9.52 -10.68 2.77
C VAL A 55 -8.88 -11.04 4.10
N ARG A 56 -9.12 -12.25 4.61
CA ARG A 56 -8.51 -12.72 5.86
C ARG A 56 -6.97 -12.72 5.77
N ARG A 57 -6.41 -13.18 4.66
CA ARG A 57 -4.96 -13.26 4.44
C ARG A 57 -4.32 -11.87 4.30
N VAL A 58 -4.95 -11.00 3.52
CA VAL A 58 -4.49 -9.60 3.34
C VAL A 58 -4.53 -8.85 4.67
N PHE A 59 -5.61 -9.01 5.43
CA PHE A 59 -5.73 -8.41 6.76
C PHE A 59 -4.63 -8.88 7.72
N LEU A 60 -4.31 -10.17 7.70
CA LEU A 60 -3.26 -10.77 8.53
C LEU A 60 -1.87 -10.23 8.15
N ILE A 61 -1.55 -10.14 6.85
CA ILE A 61 -0.31 -9.52 6.37
C ILE A 61 -0.24 -8.05 6.77
N MET A 62 -1.34 -7.30 6.67
CA MET A 62 -1.34 -5.88 7.06
C MET A 62 -1.05 -5.71 8.54
N ILE A 63 -1.65 -6.52 9.41
CA ILE A 63 -1.36 -6.49 10.86
C ILE A 63 0.11 -6.80 11.12
N ILE A 64 0.64 -7.88 10.55
CA ILE A 64 2.03 -8.27 10.76
C ILE A 64 2.98 -7.23 10.17
N GLY A 65 2.65 -6.67 9.00
CA GLY A 65 3.41 -5.58 8.39
C GLY A 65 3.47 -4.34 9.28
N VAL A 66 2.35 -3.93 9.86
CA VAL A 66 2.29 -2.81 10.82
C VAL A 66 3.13 -3.11 12.06
N LEU A 67 3.01 -4.31 12.65
CA LEU A 67 3.81 -4.72 13.80
C LEU A 67 5.30 -4.72 13.48
N LEU A 68 5.68 -5.17 12.31
CA LEU A 68 7.07 -5.17 11.85
C LEU A 68 7.61 -3.74 11.71
N VAL A 69 6.83 -2.83 11.09
CA VAL A 69 7.21 -1.41 10.95
C VAL A 69 7.34 -0.74 12.32
N LEU A 70 6.41 -1.00 13.26
CA LEU A 70 6.47 -0.48 14.62
C LEU A 70 7.70 -1.00 15.37
N PHE A 71 8.02 -2.29 15.22
CA PHE A 71 9.18 -2.91 15.84
C PHE A 71 10.50 -2.31 15.31
N VAL A 72 10.62 -2.17 13.97
CA VAL A 72 11.80 -1.55 13.34
C VAL A 72 11.91 -0.08 13.72
N GLY A 73 10.78 0.65 13.76
CA GLY A 73 10.73 2.04 14.21
C GLY A 73 11.17 2.21 15.66
N LEU A 74 10.74 1.31 16.55
CA LEU A 74 11.17 1.31 17.96
C LEU A 74 12.69 1.10 18.09
N ILE A 75 13.24 0.13 17.37
CA ILE A 75 14.70 -0.11 17.34
C ILE A 75 15.42 1.15 16.83
N PHE A 76 14.91 1.78 15.78
CA PHE A 76 15.49 3.02 15.25
C PHE A 76 15.52 4.14 16.29
N VAL A 77 14.41 4.37 17.00
CA VAL A 77 14.33 5.39 18.06
C VAL A 77 15.34 5.11 19.18
N LEU A 78 15.48 3.85 19.61
CA LEU A 78 16.45 3.47 20.62
C LEU A 78 17.89 3.72 20.19
N ILE A 79 18.22 3.41 18.94
CA ILE A 79 19.56 3.64 18.38
C ILE A 79 19.83 5.14 18.19
N ALA A 80 18.83 5.90 17.72
CA ALA A 80 18.92 7.34 17.51
C ALA A 80 19.15 8.14 18.81
N ALA A 81 18.80 7.58 19.96
CA ALA A 81 19.06 8.17 21.27
C ALA A 81 20.55 8.14 21.64
N VAL A 82 21.38 7.29 21.01
CA VAL A 82 22.79 7.06 21.38
C VAL A 82 23.76 7.63 20.35
N ILE A 83 23.37 7.69 19.08
CA ILE A 83 24.27 8.03 17.95
C ILE A 83 23.80 9.32 17.26
N PRO A 84 24.71 10.13 16.66
CA PRO A 84 24.34 11.36 15.96
C PRO A 84 23.26 11.14 14.90
N PHE A 85 22.18 11.88 14.99
CA PHE A 85 20.92 11.70 14.21
C PHE A 85 21.15 11.63 12.68
N MET A 86 22.05 12.44 12.14
CA MET A 86 22.31 12.50 10.68
C MET A 86 22.83 11.17 10.10
N ALA A 87 23.81 10.55 10.77
CA ALA A 87 24.41 9.30 10.29
C ALA A 87 23.39 8.14 10.34
N ILE A 88 22.59 8.09 11.40
CA ILE A 88 21.55 7.09 11.58
C ILE A 88 20.41 7.26 10.58
N ALA A 89 19.96 8.49 10.35
CA ALA A 89 18.89 8.77 9.40
C ALA A 89 19.27 8.26 7.99
N PHE A 90 20.51 8.51 7.56
CA PHE A 90 21.00 8.00 6.27
C PHE A 90 21.02 6.47 6.21
N LEU A 91 21.60 5.81 7.22
CA LEU A 91 21.62 4.35 7.30
C LEU A 91 20.22 3.75 7.35
N PHE A 92 19.29 4.38 8.07
CA PHE A 92 17.90 3.91 8.15
C PHE A 92 17.18 4.01 6.80
N VAL A 93 17.31 5.13 6.09
CA VAL A 93 16.73 5.28 4.75
C VAL A 93 17.27 4.20 3.81
N LEU A 94 18.59 3.97 3.82
CA LEU A 94 19.22 2.96 2.99
C LEU A 94 18.71 1.55 3.34
N LEU A 95 18.59 1.22 4.62
CA LEU A 95 18.04 -0.05 5.10
C LEU A 95 16.57 -0.21 4.68
N VAL A 96 15.75 0.82 4.82
CA VAL A 96 14.34 0.81 4.39
C VAL A 96 14.24 0.55 2.90
N VAL A 97 15.05 1.21 2.06
CA VAL A 97 15.05 0.99 0.61
C VAL A 97 15.44 -0.46 0.26
N VAL A 98 16.49 -0.99 0.89
CA VAL A 98 16.94 -2.36 0.63
C VAL A 98 15.90 -3.41 1.06
N VAL A 99 15.27 -3.23 2.21
CA VAL A 99 14.31 -4.18 2.78
C VAL A 99 12.92 -4.05 2.16
N SER A 100 12.54 -2.88 1.64
CA SER A 100 11.23 -2.64 1.04
C SER A 100 10.93 -3.56 -0.14
N VAL A 101 11.94 -3.89 -0.95
CA VAL A 101 11.79 -4.73 -2.14
C VAL A 101 11.38 -6.17 -1.79
N PRO A 102 12.10 -6.89 -0.90
CA PRO A 102 11.63 -8.20 -0.43
C PRO A 102 10.25 -8.16 0.23
N LEU A 103 9.96 -7.11 1.00
CA LEU A 103 8.66 -6.96 1.65
C LEU A 103 7.52 -6.73 0.64
N ALA A 104 7.77 -6.04 -0.47
CA ALA A 104 6.78 -5.84 -1.53
C ALA A 104 6.34 -7.17 -2.17
N ILE A 105 7.25 -8.15 -2.27
CA ILE A 105 6.94 -9.47 -2.82
C ILE A 105 6.26 -10.40 -1.80
N TRP A 106 6.38 -10.11 -0.52
CA TRP A 106 5.86 -10.98 0.54
C TRP A 106 4.35 -11.24 0.42
N ALA A 107 3.56 -10.19 0.17
CA ALA A 107 2.11 -10.31 0.01
C ALA A 107 1.72 -11.17 -1.21
N PRO A 108 2.27 -10.94 -2.43
CA PRO A 108 2.04 -11.84 -3.56
C PRO A 108 2.39 -13.30 -3.27
N VAL A 109 3.59 -13.57 -2.76
CA VAL A 109 4.05 -14.93 -2.47
C VAL A 109 3.11 -15.64 -1.49
N TYR A 110 2.71 -14.96 -0.42
CA TYR A 110 1.79 -15.54 0.57
C TYR A 110 0.40 -15.82 0.00
N LEU A 111 -0.12 -14.94 -0.87
CA LEU A 111 -1.47 -15.06 -1.40
C LEU A 111 -1.58 -16.10 -2.53
N PHE A 112 -0.54 -16.22 -3.37
CA PHE A 112 -0.58 -17.13 -4.51
C PHE A 112 -0.12 -18.57 -4.19
N GLU A 113 0.86 -18.73 -3.30
CA GLU A 113 1.46 -20.06 -3.06
C GLU A 113 0.79 -20.85 -1.95
N ASP A 114 -0.17 -20.29 -1.23
CA ASP A 114 -0.91 -20.97 -0.14
C ASP A 114 -0.01 -21.56 0.98
N ILE A 115 1.18 -21.01 1.18
CA ILE A 115 2.16 -21.40 2.21
C ILE A 115 1.98 -20.63 3.51
N TYR A 116 2.69 -21.04 4.57
CA TYR A 116 2.68 -20.31 5.84
C TYR A 116 3.34 -18.93 5.71
N ILE A 117 2.89 -17.97 6.52
CA ILE A 117 3.31 -16.57 6.42
C ILE A 117 4.82 -16.35 6.62
N ILE A 118 5.45 -17.16 7.48
CA ILE A 118 6.89 -17.11 7.75
C ILE A 118 7.67 -17.71 6.57
N ASP A 119 7.19 -18.79 5.97
CA ASP A 119 7.84 -19.41 4.82
C ASP A 119 7.70 -18.52 3.57
N ALA A 120 6.55 -17.85 3.43
CA ALA A 120 6.35 -16.80 2.43
C ALA A 120 7.34 -15.65 2.60
N LEU A 121 7.61 -15.22 3.82
CA LEU A 121 8.58 -14.18 4.12
C LEU A 121 10.00 -14.61 3.74
N LYS A 122 10.44 -15.82 4.15
CA LYS A 122 11.77 -16.36 3.78
C LYS A 122 11.93 -16.46 2.27
N LYS A 123 10.89 -16.93 1.57
CA LYS A 123 10.89 -17.05 0.11
C LYS A 123 10.93 -15.68 -0.56
N ALA A 124 10.13 -14.73 -0.06
CA ALA A 124 10.12 -13.35 -0.53
C ALA A 124 11.47 -12.66 -0.38
N TYR A 125 12.16 -12.87 0.74
CA TYR A 125 13.53 -12.37 0.93
C TYR A 125 14.48 -12.95 -0.09
N ARG A 126 14.50 -14.26 -0.29
CA ARG A 126 15.38 -14.93 -1.24
C ARG A 126 15.12 -14.48 -2.69
N LEU A 127 13.86 -14.41 -3.09
CA LEU A 127 13.45 -13.93 -4.42
C LEU A 127 13.71 -12.44 -4.57
N GLY A 128 13.36 -11.64 -3.57
CA GLY A 128 13.51 -10.19 -3.59
C GLY A 128 14.94 -9.73 -3.75
N PHE A 129 15.89 -10.39 -3.08
CA PHE A 129 17.30 -10.08 -3.26
C PHE A 129 17.85 -10.58 -4.59
N ALA A 130 17.39 -11.75 -5.09
CA ALA A 130 17.82 -12.27 -6.37
C ALA A 130 17.33 -11.42 -7.57
N THR A 131 16.16 -10.81 -7.45
CA THR A 131 15.53 -10.01 -8.52
C THR A 131 15.41 -8.52 -8.17
N TRP A 132 16.19 -8.05 -7.18
CA TRP A 132 16.07 -6.70 -6.60
C TRP A 132 16.05 -5.59 -7.65
N GLY A 133 17.02 -5.59 -8.59
CA GLY A 133 17.11 -4.57 -9.63
C GLY A 133 15.91 -4.54 -10.57
N GLY A 134 15.40 -5.70 -10.98
CA GLY A 134 14.23 -5.81 -11.83
C GLY A 134 12.96 -5.28 -11.14
N ILE A 135 12.79 -5.62 -9.87
CA ILE A 135 11.62 -5.17 -9.09
C ILE A 135 11.66 -3.67 -8.85
N VAL A 136 12.83 -3.12 -8.52
CA VAL A 136 13.00 -1.66 -8.38
C VAL A 136 12.66 -0.95 -9.67
N LEU A 137 13.16 -1.43 -10.81
CA LEU A 137 12.88 -0.83 -12.11
C LEU A 137 11.37 -0.85 -12.42
N ILE A 138 10.72 -2.00 -12.27
CA ILE A 138 9.27 -2.15 -12.47
C ILE A 138 8.50 -1.23 -11.51
N SER A 139 8.90 -1.17 -10.25
CA SER A 139 8.25 -0.33 -9.24
C SER A 139 8.35 1.16 -9.57
N ILE A 140 9.50 1.61 -10.10
CA ILE A 140 9.67 3.00 -10.56
C ILE A 140 8.75 3.30 -11.74
N VAL A 141 8.73 2.44 -12.76
CA VAL A 141 7.89 2.62 -13.94
C VAL A 141 6.41 2.62 -13.57
N MET A 142 5.97 1.64 -12.78
CA MET A 142 4.58 1.55 -12.33
C MET A 142 4.19 2.71 -11.41
N GLY A 143 5.10 3.14 -10.53
CA GLY A 143 4.92 4.31 -9.67
C GLY A 143 4.76 5.60 -10.48
N PHE A 144 5.52 5.76 -11.56
CA PHE A 144 5.40 6.91 -12.46
C PHE A 144 4.05 6.91 -13.19
N ILE A 145 3.62 5.77 -13.73
CA ILE A 145 2.30 5.61 -14.35
C ILE A 145 1.18 5.92 -13.34
N ALA A 146 1.28 5.37 -12.12
CA ALA A 146 0.31 5.62 -11.07
C ALA A 146 0.25 7.10 -10.67
N ALA A 147 1.40 7.78 -10.59
CA ALA A 147 1.47 9.21 -10.28
C ALA A 147 0.80 10.07 -11.36
N ILE A 148 0.97 9.74 -12.65
CA ILE A 148 0.28 10.43 -13.74
C ILE A 148 -1.23 10.24 -13.63
N LEU A 149 -1.69 8.99 -13.45
CA LEU A 149 -3.13 8.69 -13.32
C LEU A 149 -3.75 9.38 -12.10
N GLN A 150 -3.03 9.40 -10.97
CA GLN A 150 -3.45 10.10 -9.76
C GLN A 150 -3.52 11.61 -9.99
N GLY A 151 -2.54 12.19 -10.69
CA GLY A 151 -2.54 13.60 -11.06
C GLY A 151 -3.78 13.98 -11.86
N VAL A 152 -4.12 13.19 -12.87
CA VAL A 152 -5.33 13.41 -13.69
C VAL A 152 -6.61 13.33 -12.86
N THR A 153 -6.74 12.33 -11.99
CA THR A 153 -7.92 12.18 -11.13
C THR A 153 -8.06 13.27 -10.07
N MET A 154 -6.95 13.92 -9.70
CA MET A 154 -6.95 15.04 -8.74
C MET A 154 -7.30 16.40 -9.36
N ILE A 155 -7.32 16.54 -10.69
CA ILE A 155 -7.63 17.81 -11.39
C ILE A 155 -8.95 18.44 -10.92
N PRO A 156 -10.09 17.73 -10.81
CA PRO A 156 -11.36 18.33 -10.37
C PRO A 156 -11.27 18.89 -8.94
N TRP A 157 -10.52 18.21 -8.08
CA TRP A 157 -10.32 18.67 -6.70
C TRP A 157 -9.47 19.95 -6.64
N TYR A 158 -8.41 20.05 -7.44
CA TYR A 158 -7.59 21.26 -7.54
C TYR A 158 -8.39 22.44 -8.07
N ILE A 159 -9.19 22.23 -9.13
CA ILE A 159 -10.07 23.28 -9.68
C ILE A 159 -11.06 23.75 -8.62
N GLY A 160 -11.73 22.83 -7.93
CA GLY A 160 -12.67 23.16 -6.86
C GLY A 160 -12.02 23.95 -5.71
N THR A 161 -10.80 23.60 -5.37
CA THR A 161 -10.04 24.30 -4.32
C THR A 161 -9.67 25.72 -4.76
N ILE A 162 -9.17 25.91 -5.99
CA ILE A 162 -8.84 27.23 -6.54
C ILE A 162 -10.07 28.12 -6.60
N VAL A 163 -11.19 27.61 -7.11
CA VAL A 163 -12.46 28.33 -7.18
C VAL A 163 -12.91 28.79 -5.79
N LYS A 164 -12.85 27.89 -4.79
CA LYS A 164 -13.19 28.21 -3.40
C LYS A 164 -12.31 29.36 -2.85
N TYR A 165 -11.01 29.33 -3.13
CA TYR A 165 -10.08 30.41 -2.69
C TYR A 165 -10.38 31.73 -3.38
N ILE A 166 -10.71 31.74 -4.67
CA ILE A 166 -11.06 32.96 -5.42
C ILE A 166 -12.33 33.58 -4.81
N PHE A 167 -13.38 32.79 -4.56
CA PHE A 167 -14.60 33.31 -3.93
C PHE A 167 -14.35 33.84 -2.51
N ALA A 168 -13.55 33.13 -1.70
CA ALA A 168 -13.22 33.59 -0.36
C ALA A 168 -12.42 34.92 -0.36
N MET A 169 -11.57 35.16 -1.34
CA MET A 169 -10.85 36.43 -1.49
C MET A 169 -11.78 37.56 -1.97
N THR A 170 -12.75 37.26 -2.83
CA THR A 170 -13.73 38.24 -3.31
C THR A 170 -14.67 38.67 -2.19
N ASP A 171 -15.14 37.74 -1.35
CA ASP A 171 -15.98 38.07 -0.19
C ASP A 171 -15.22 38.88 0.87
N ALA A 172 -13.94 38.60 1.07
CA ALA A 172 -13.09 39.36 2.02
C ALA A 172 -12.74 40.76 1.51
N GLY A 173 -12.71 40.97 0.19
CA GLY A 173 -12.44 42.29 -0.43
C GLY A 173 -13.67 43.17 -0.66
N GLY A 174 -14.88 42.65 -0.55
CA GLY A 174 -16.13 43.37 -0.76
C GLY A 174 -16.74 44.05 0.47
N GLY A 175 -16.06 44.00 1.61
CA GLY A 175 -16.49 44.57 2.91
C GLY A 175 -15.84 45.88 3.31
N ALA A 176 -15.38 46.71 2.35
CA ALA A 176 -14.84 48.05 2.63
C ALA A 176 -15.74 49.17 2.07
#